data_1c4ad477c2680b4c9dc2f0f0f49f72e5
#
_entry.id   1c4ad477c2680b4c9dc2f0f0f49f72e5
#
_cell.length_a   1.000
_cell.length_b   1.000
_cell.length_c   1.000
_cell.angle_alpha   90.00
_cell.angle_beta   90.00
_cell.angle_gamma   90.00
#
_symmetry.space_group_name_H-M   'P 1'
#
loop_
_entity.id
_entity.type
_entity.pdbx_description
1 polymer ?
#
loop_
_entity_poly.entity_id
_entity_poly.type
_entity_poly.pdbx_seq_one_letter_code
_entity_poly.pdbx_strand_id
1 'polypeptide(L)'
;RVSSTSGQGIDALRQALQQQAEQREARPSASPARFMIDRRFSIAGAGCVVTGTLVSGRLQVGQKLWLHGQEVRVRSLQLASSEVAEVRAGQRCALNLGGAVSAEQPQRGDWLCEQVLPLSDRLDVSLTQLPDSHWHRGVLQLHLGTAVHPVRVVLLDEAAGLAQLMLEQPVYAVWGDRFIIRDPAANTTLGGGRV
;
A
#
# COMPACT_ATOMS: atom_id res chain seq x y z
N ARG A 1 16.38 15.45 19.65
CA ARG A 1 16.89 14.14 20.11
C ARG A 1 15.88 13.54 21.08
N VAL A 2 15.73 12.21 21.07
CA VAL A 2 14.79 11.48 21.92
C VAL A 2 15.53 10.29 22.54
N SER A 3 15.29 10.02 23.80
CA SER A 3 15.83 8.84 24.49
C SER A 3 14.70 8.16 25.27
N SER A 4 14.42 6.91 24.95
CA SER A 4 13.43 6.08 25.68
C SER A 4 13.90 5.69 27.07
N THR A 5 15.24 5.63 27.29
CA THR A 5 15.84 5.23 28.56
C THR A 5 15.80 6.35 29.60
N SER A 6 16.10 7.60 29.18
CA SER A 6 16.13 8.77 30.09
C SER A 6 14.83 9.58 30.08
N GLY A 7 13.92 9.32 29.14
CA GLY A 7 12.71 10.12 28.93
C GLY A 7 12.94 11.45 28.21
N GLN A 8 14.20 11.79 27.91
CA GLN A 8 14.52 13.06 27.27
C GLN A 8 13.81 13.22 25.92
N GLY A 9 13.09 14.32 25.73
CA GLY A 9 12.43 14.68 24.46
C GLY A 9 11.15 13.89 24.14
N ILE A 10 10.70 12.99 25.01
CA ILE A 10 9.47 12.18 24.79
C ILE A 10 8.23 13.08 24.72
N ASP A 11 8.09 14.07 25.59
CA ASP A 11 6.93 14.96 25.57
C ASP A 11 6.91 15.85 24.31
N ALA A 12 8.06 16.34 23.88
CA ALA A 12 8.16 17.09 22.62
C ALA A 12 7.80 16.22 21.40
N LEU A 13 8.24 14.97 21.40
CA LEU A 13 7.84 14.01 20.35
C LEU A 13 6.33 13.75 20.37
N ARG A 14 5.75 13.54 21.55
CA ARG A 14 4.29 13.32 21.70
C ARG A 14 3.50 14.51 21.18
N GLN A 15 3.88 15.74 21.55
CA GLN A 15 3.26 16.96 21.06
C GLN A 15 3.39 17.10 19.54
N ALA A 16 4.56 16.84 18.96
CA ALA A 16 4.75 16.91 17.52
C ALA A 16 3.90 15.87 16.77
N LEU A 17 3.80 14.65 17.29
CA LEU A 17 2.92 13.61 16.72
C LEU A 17 1.45 13.99 16.80
N GLN A 18 1.02 14.56 17.94
CA GLN A 18 -0.35 15.01 18.11
C GLN A 18 -0.69 16.15 17.14
N GLN A 19 0.15 17.17 17.00
CA GLN A 19 -0.03 18.25 16.04
C GLN A 19 -0.13 17.75 14.61
N GLN A 20 0.74 16.78 14.22
CA GLN A 20 0.68 16.18 12.90
C GLN A 20 -0.60 15.36 12.69
N ALA A 21 -1.12 14.70 13.71
CA ALA A 21 -2.37 13.96 13.63
C ALA A 21 -3.59 14.90 13.48
N GLU A 22 -3.60 16.02 14.20
CA GLU A 22 -4.66 17.03 14.13
C GLU A 22 -4.69 17.79 12.80
N GLN A 23 -3.52 18.02 12.19
CA GLN A 23 -3.40 18.68 10.88
C GLN A 23 -3.74 17.77 9.71
N ARG A 24 -3.87 16.46 9.95
CA ARG A 24 -4.11 15.51 8.87
C ARG A 24 -5.59 15.52 8.50
N GLU A 25 -5.88 15.94 7.27
CA GLU A 25 -7.21 15.78 6.68
C GLU A 25 -7.62 14.31 6.66
N ALA A 26 -8.86 14.05 7.05
CA ALA A 26 -9.43 12.71 6.92
C ALA A 26 -9.39 12.26 5.45
N ARG A 27 -8.90 11.07 5.20
CA ARG A 27 -8.90 10.52 3.84
C ARG A 27 -10.34 10.42 3.33
N PRO A 28 -10.61 10.75 2.05
CA PRO A 28 -11.95 10.73 1.51
C PRO A 28 -12.60 9.35 1.69
N SER A 29 -13.68 9.29 2.45
CA SER A 29 -14.46 8.06 2.63
C SER A 29 -15.37 7.76 1.42
N ALA A 30 -15.54 8.72 0.52
CA ALA A 30 -16.37 8.60 -0.67
C ALA A 30 -15.72 7.85 -1.84
N SER A 31 -14.41 7.60 -1.79
CA SER A 31 -13.72 6.81 -2.81
C SER A 31 -14.02 5.32 -2.64
N PRO A 32 -13.98 4.51 -3.72
CA PRO A 32 -14.10 3.06 -3.63
C PRO A 32 -13.06 2.46 -2.68
N ALA A 33 -13.44 1.40 -1.98
CA ALA A 33 -12.55 0.74 -1.04
C ALA A 33 -11.38 0.07 -1.77
N ARG A 34 -10.16 0.33 -1.28
CA ARG A 34 -8.92 -0.31 -1.70
C ARG A 34 -8.14 -0.74 -0.46
N PHE A 35 -8.00 -2.05 -0.28
CA PHE A 35 -7.30 -2.64 0.84
C PHE A 35 -6.02 -3.33 0.36
N MET A 36 -4.92 -2.95 0.94
CA MET A 36 -3.58 -3.43 0.61
C MET A 36 -3.15 -4.50 1.60
N ILE A 37 -2.91 -5.72 1.11
CA ILE A 37 -2.57 -6.87 1.94
C ILE A 37 -1.10 -6.84 2.34
N ASP A 38 -0.81 -6.92 3.64
CA ASP A 38 0.56 -7.02 4.17
C ASP A 38 0.91 -8.42 4.70
N ARG A 39 -0.09 -9.21 5.15
CA ARG A 39 0.11 -10.58 5.61
C ARG A 39 -1.13 -11.43 5.33
N ARG A 40 -0.90 -12.73 5.24
CA ARG A 40 -1.92 -13.75 5.12
C ARG A 40 -1.74 -14.81 6.20
N PHE A 41 -2.85 -15.32 6.70
CA PHE A 41 -2.90 -16.43 7.65
C PHE A 41 -3.97 -17.42 7.19
N SER A 42 -3.69 -18.72 7.35
CA SER A 42 -4.69 -19.77 7.25
C SER A 42 -5.01 -20.21 8.67
N ILE A 43 -6.24 -19.97 9.11
CA ILE A 43 -6.69 -20.29 10.47
C ILE A 43 -7.67 -21.44 10.40
N ALA A 44 -7.40 -22.53 11.13
CA ALA A 44 -8.30 -23.68 11.19
C ALA A 44 -9.70 -23.22 11.64
N GLY A 45 -10.73 -23.60 10.87
CA GLY A 45 -12.12 -23.22 11.11
C GLY A 45 -12.52 -21.84 10.61
N ALA A 46 -11.59 -20.87 10.52
CA ALA A 46 -11.88 -19.53 10.02
C ALA A 46 -11.55 -19.35 8.52
N GLY A 47 -10.66 -20.18 7.97
CA GLY A 47 -10.26 -20.11 6.56
C GLY A 47 -9.16 -19.08 6.30
N CYS A 48 -9.31 -18.28 5.25
CA CYS A 48 -8.32 -17.28 4.84
C CYS A 48 -8.53 -15.97 5.59
N VAL A 49 -7.53 -15.57 6.37
CA VAL A 49 -7.47 -14.27 7.04
C VAL A 49 -6.30 -13.47 6.48
N VAL A 50 -6.55 -12.23 6.11
CA VAL A 50 -5.52 -11.29 5.67
C VAL A 50 -5.45 -10.10 6.61
N THR A 51 -4.26 -9.55 6.80
CA THR A 51 -4.07 -8.24 7.42
C THR A 51 -3.55 -7.25 6.40
N GLY A 52 -3.84 -5.97 6.63
CA GLY A 52 -3.44 -4.92 5.72
C GLY A 52 -3.99 -3.56 6.11
N THR A 53 -3.83 -2.61 5.23
CA THR A 53 -4.31 -1.24 5.41
C THR A 53 -5.37 -0.89 4.39
N LEU A 54 -6.49 -0.36 4.85
CA LEU A 54 -7.48 0.25 3.98
C LEU A 54 -6.95 1.63 3.53
N VAL A 55 -6.60 1.72 2.25
CA VAL A 55 -5.97 2.91 1.67
C VAL A 55 -7.01 3.97 1.31
N SER A 56 -8.16 3.55 0.82
CA SER A 56 -9.28 4.43 0.47
C SER A 56 -10.63 3.78 0.79
N GLY A 57 -11.68 4.58 0.87
CA GLY A 57 -13.05 4.14 1.09
C GLY A 57 -13.33 3.61 2.50
N ARG A 58 -14.32 2.74 2.58
CA ARG A 58 -14.73 2.02 3.80
C ARG A 58 -15.01 0.56 3.47
N LEU A 59 -14.83 -0.32 4.45
CA LEU A 59 -15.18 -1.74 4.35
C LEU A 59 -16.19 -2.11 5.43
N GLN A 60 -17.15 -2.93 5.06
CA GLN A 60 -18.18 -3.47 5.95
C GLN A 60 -18.22 -5.00 5.86
N VAL A 61 -18.69 -5.63 6.93
CA VAL A 61 -18.97 -7.06 6.92
C VAL A 61 -20.04 -7.37 5.87
N GLY A 62 -19.84 -8.43 5.10
CA GLY A 62 -20.70 -8.83 3.99
C GLY A 62 -20.37 -8.19 2.65
N GLN A 63 -19.52 -7.16 2.61
CA GLN A 63 -19.16 -6.47 1.37
C GLN A 63 -18.43 -7.40 0.40
N LYS A 64 -18.71 -7.23 -0.89
CA LYS A 64 -18.01 -7.89 -1.98
C LYS A 64 -16.80 -7.07 -2.39
N LEU A 65 -15.70 -7.75 -2.63
CA LEU A 65 -14.44 -7.18 -3.12
C LEU A 65 -13.90 -8.03 -4.26
N TRP A 66 -13.00 -7.47 -5.02
CA TRP A 66 -12.30 -8.12 -6.12
C TRP A 66 -10.83 -8.37 -5.77
N LEU A 67 -10.41 -9.62 -5.96
CA LEU A 67 -9.02 -10.07 -5.86
C LEU A 67 -8.64 -10.70 -7.21
N HIS A 68 -7.72 -10.13 -7.95
CA HIS A 68 -7.30 -10.63 -9.27
C HIS A 68 -8.47 -10.97 -10.22
N GLY A 69 -9.52 -10.12 -10.19
CA GLY A 69 -10.72 -10.33 -11.01
C GLY A 69 -11.71 -11.38 -10.45
N GLN A 70 -11.42 -11.99 -9.31
CA GLN A 70 -12.34 -12.92 -8.64
C GLN A 70 -13.08 -12.23 -7.49
N GLU A 71 -14.38 -12.50 -7.37
CA GLU A 71 -15.20 -11.99 -6.28
C GLU A 71 -14.87 -12.73 -4.98
N VAL A 72 -14.57 -11.96 -3.92
CA VAL A 72 -14.44 -12.44 -2.55
C VAL A 72 -15.36 -11.65 -1.63
N ARG A 73 -15.72 -12.21 -0.47
CA ARG A 73 -16.61 -11.55 0.48
C ARG A 73 -15.93 -11.36 1.83
N VAL A 74 -16.13 -10.22 2.44
CA VAL A 74 -15.71 -9.96 3.81
C VAL A 74 -16.65 -10.69 4.77
N ARG A 75 -16.15 -11.71 5.50
CA ARG A 75 -16.93 -12.45 6.52
C ARG A 75 -16.91 -11.76 7.87
N SER A 76 -15.75 -11.26 8.29
CA SER A 76 -15.58 -10.50 9.51
C SER A 76 -14.43 -9.52 9.39
N LEU A 77 -14.46 -8.50 10.23
CA LEU A 77 -13.45 -7.44 10.33
C LEU A 77 -12.96 -7.36 11.78
N GLN A 78 -11.65 -7.21 11.96
CA GLN A 78 -11.06 -6.97 13.28
C GLN A 78 -10.13 -5.77 13.25
N LEU A 79 -10.30 -4.87 14.20
CA LEU A 79 -9.45 -3.72 14.47
C LEU A 79 -8.85 -3.86 15.86
N ALA A 80 -7.52 -3.86 15.98
CA ALA A 80 -6.82 -4.05 17.27
C ALA A 80 -7.35 -5.24 18.09
N SER A 81 -7.56 -6.41 17.42
CA SER A 81 -8.06 -7.66 17.99
C SER A 81 -9.53 -7.66 18.44
N SER A 82 -10.28 -6.59 18.16
CA SER A 82 -11.72 -6.51 18.43
C SER A 82 -12.52 -6.61 17.12
N GLU A 83 -13.63 -7.36 17.14
CA GLU A 83 -14.54 -7.40 16.00
C GLU A 83 -15.23 -6.06 15.81
N VAL A 84 -15.33 -5.62 14.56
CA VAL A 84 -15.99 -4.39 14.17
C VAL A 84 -16.88 -4.61 12.96
N ALA A 85 -17.93 -3.81 12.81
CA ALA A 85 -18.83 -3.88 11.66
C ALA A 85 -18.27 -3.12 10.45
N GLU A 86 -17.46 -2.09 10.67
CA GLU A 86 -16.91 -1.20 9.64
C GLU A 86 -15.48 -0.80 9.96
N VAL A 87 -14.66 -0.62 8.90
CA VAL A 87 -13.34 0.03 8.96
C VAL A 87 -13.24 1.12 7.89
N ARG A 88 -12.41 2.14 8.14
CA ARG A 88 -12.26 3.33 7.30
C ARG A 88 -10.83 3.49 6.80
N ALA A 89 -10.69 4.25 5.71
CA ALA A 89 -9.39 4.57 5.13
C ALA A 89 -8.39 5.07 6.17
N GLY A 90 -7.17 4.54 6.09
CA GLY A 90 -6.08 4.80 7.04
C GLY A 90 -5.96 3.78 8.16
N GLN A 91 -6.97 2.93 8.39
CA GLN A 91 -6.91 1.90 9.42
C GLN A 91 -6.24 0.62 8.91
N ARG A 92 -5.41 0.03 9.75
CA ARG A 92 -4.87 -1.32 9.55
C ARG A 92 -5.76 -2.31 10.29
N CYS A 93 -6.25 -3.33 9.59
CA CYS A 93 -7.20 -4.30 10.13
C CYS A 93 -6.94 -5.71 9.62
N ALA A 94 -7.64 -6.68 10.20
CA ALA A 94 -7.71 -8.05 9.69
C ALA A 94 -9.07 -8.29 9.04
N LEU A 95 -9.06 -8.98 7.90
CA LEU A 95 -10.24 -9.42 7.16
C LEU A 95 -10.27 -10.94 7.10
N ASN A 96 -11.39 -11.54 7.49
CA ASN A 96 -11.68 -12.91 7.13
C ASN A 96 -12.40 -12.94 5.78
N LEU A 97 -11.85 -13.67 4.82
CA LEU A 97 -12.35 -13.73 3.45
C LEU A 97 -13.14 -15.01 3.21
N GLY A 98 -14.28 -14.85 2.56
CA GLY A 98 -15.11 -15.93 2.04
C GLY A 98 -15.16 -15.91 0.52
N GLY A 99 -15.55 -17.03 -0.08
CA GLY A 99 -15.60 -17.22 -1.53
C GLY A 99 -14.52 -18.18 -2.02
N ALA A 100 -14.26 -18.16 -3.32
CA ALA A 100 -13.26 -19.03 -3.96
C ALA A 100 -11.83 -18.51 -3.75
N VAL A 101 -11.39 -18.43 -2.50
CA VAL A 101 -10.01 -18.04 -2.16
C VAL A 101 -9.14 -19.31 -2.27
N SER A 102 -8.21 -19.33 -3.22
CA SER A 102 -7.30 -20.48 -3.40
C SER A 102 -6.31 -20.61 -2.25
N ALA A 103 -5.67 -21.81 -2.14
CA ALA A 103 -4.65 -22.04 -1.12
C ALA A 103 -3.41 -21.15 -1.30
N GLU A 104 -3.18 -20.61 -2.47
CA GLU A 104 -2.00 -19.81 -2.82
C GLU A 104 -2.25 -18.30 -2.84
N GLN A 105 -3.51 -17.86 -2.89
CA GLN A 105 -3.93 -16.46 -2.92
C GLN A 105 -4.91 -16.18 -1.76
N PRO A 106 -4.96 -14.94 -1.23
CA PRO A 106 -4.15 -13.77 -1.55
C PRO A 106 -2.73 -13.83 -0.99
N GLN A 107 -1.83 -13.01 -1.52
CA GLN A 107 -0.45 -12.86 -1.06
C GLN A 107 -0.19 -11.42 -0.57
N ARG A 108 0.97 -11.24 0.09
CA ARG A 108 1.46 -9.89 0.39
C ARG A 108 1.68 -9.13 -0.93
N GLY A 109 1.18 -7.90 -0.99
CA GLY A 109 1.23 -7.07 -2.18
C GLY A 109 -0.05 -7.07 -3.00
N ASP A 110 -0.93 -8.04 -2.78
CA ASP A 110 -2.23 -8.07 -3.43
C ASP A 110 -3.16 -6.97 -2.92
N TRP A 111 -4.11 -6.62 -3.76
CA TRP A 111 -5.14 -5.65 -3.47
C TRP A 111 -6.52 -6.29 -3.46
N LEU A 112 -7.31 -5.94 -2.44
CA LEU A 112 -8.74 -6.16 -2.44
C LEU A 112 -9.42 -4.82 -2.76
N CYS A 113 -10.17 -4.79 -3.85
CA CYS A 113 -10.78 -3.56 -4.36
C CYS A 113 -12.29 -3.71 -4.46
N GLU A 114 -13.03 -2.65 -4.17
CA GLU A 114 -14.49 -2.60 -4.37
C GLU A 114 -14.87 -2.64 -5.85
N GLN A 115 -13.98 -2.21 -6.72
CA GLN A 115 -14.13 -2.24 -8.17
C GLN A 115 -12.97 -2.99 -8.80
N VAL A 116 -13.23 -3.63 -9.95
CA VAL A 116 -12.15 -4.21 -10.76
C VAL A 116 -11.31 -3.07 -11.33
N LEU A 117 -10.05 -3.02 -10.94
CA LEU A 117 -9.10 -2.04 -11.45
C LEU A 117 -8.37 -2.60 -12.67
N PRO A 118 -8.04 -1.76 -13.66
CA PRO A 118 -7.20 -2.17 -14.76
C PRO A 118 -5.77 -2.44 -14.28
N LEU A 119 -5.16 -3.45 -14.86
CA LEU A 119 -3.73 -3.74 -14.70
C LEU A 119 -2.94 -2.92 -15.72
N SER A 120 -1.79 -2.39 -15.33
CA SER A 120 -0.88 -1.69 -16.23
C SER A 120 0.57 -2.11 -15.99
N ASP A 121 1.31 -2.29 -17.08
CA ASP A 121 2.76 -2.51 -17.09
C ASP A 121 3.53 -1.21 -17.38
N ARG A 122 2.81 -0.09 -17.54
CA ARG A 122 3.36 1.26 -17.74
C ARG A 122 2.68 2.23 -16.80
N LEU A 123 3.48 2.93 -16.01
CA LEU A 123 2.97 3.97 -15.11
C LEU A 123 3.69 5.29 -15.40
N ASP A 124 2.94 6.30 -15.80
CA ASP A 124 3.46 7.67 -15.87
C ASP A 124 3.42 8.27 -14.47
N VAL A 125 4.53 8.88 -14.07
CA VAL A 125 4.73 9.26 -12.66
C VAL A 125 5.41 10.61 -12.53
N SER A 126 5.10 11.30 -11.43
CA SER A 126 5.99 12.34 -10.90
C SER A 126 7.06 11.67 -10.05
N LEU A 127 8.33 11.99 -10.31
CA LEU A 127 9.48 11.35 -9.69
C LEU A 127 10.38 12.40 -9.03
N THR A 128 10.71 12.18 -7.77
CA THR A 128 11.69 12.97 -7.03
C THR A 128 12.90 12.10 -6.72
N GLN A 129 14.07 12.54 -7.17
CA GLN A 129 15.34 11.90 -6.87
C GLN A 129 15.87 12.33 -5.51
N LEU A 130 16.47 11.42 -4.77
CA LEU A 130 17.16 11.78 -3.54
C LEU A 130 18.51 12.46 -3.85
N PRO A 131 18.98 13.40 -3.02
CA PRO A 131 20.33 13.93 -3.11
C PRO A 131 21.36 12.79 -3.11
N ASP A 132 22.42 12.95 -3.88
CA ASP A 132 23.54 12.00 -3.98
C ASP A 132 23.18 10.62 -4.56
N SER A 133 21.98 10.47 -5.12
CA SER A 133 21.58 9.27 -5.86
C SER A 133 21.65 9.50 -7.37
N HIS A 134 21.89 8.43 -8.13
CA HIS A 134 21.95 8.49 -9.59
C HIS A 134 21.09 7.41 -10.23
N TRP A 135 20.25 7.81 -11.18
CA TRP A 135 19.50 6.86 -12.00
C TRP A 135 20.45 6.12 -12.93
N HIS A 136 20.27 4.81 -13.03
CA HIS A 136 20.99 4.00 -13.99
C HIS A 136 20.00 3.16 -14.82
N ARG A 137 20.46 2.69 -15.99
CA ARG A 137 19.61 1.95 -16.94
C ARG A 137 19.33 0.50 -16.54
N GLY A 138 19.76 0.07 -15.37
CA GLY A 138 19.53 -1.28 -14.85
C GLY A 138 18.09 -1.51 -14.42
N VAL A 139 17.82 -2.75 -14.02
CA VAL A 139 16.56 -3.12 -13.38
C VAL A 139 16.62 -2.68 -11.90
N LEU A 140 15.69 -1.86 -11.51
CA LEU A 140 15.50 -1.33 -10.16
C LEU A 140 14.33 -2.03 -9.47
N GLN A 141 14.09 -1.70 -8.23
CA GLN A 141 12.95 -2.18 -7.47
C GLN A 141 11.96 -1.05 -7.22
N LEU A 142 10.74 -1.24 -7.72
CA LEU A 142 9.57 -0.42 -7.38
C LEU A 142 8.91 -1.00 -6.13
N HIS A 143 8.87 -0.22 -5.05
CA HIS A 143 8.07 -0.49 -3.87
C HIS A 143 6.75 0.26 -4.00
N LEU A 144 5.69 -0.45 -4.38
CA LEU A 144 4.33 0.07 -4.52
C LEU A 144 3.42 -0.63 -3.51
N GLY A 145 2.94 0.14 -2.56
CA GLY A 145 2.22 -0.45 -1.44
C GLY A 145 3.10 -1.39 -0.60
N THR A 146 2.70 -2.66 -0.47
CA THR A 146 3.46 -3.71 0.23
C THR A 146 4.20 -4.65 -0.72
N ALA A 147 4.04 -4.45 -2.03
CA ALA A 147 4.68 -5.22 -3.07
C ALA A 147 6.02 -4.62 -3.50
N VAL A 148 6.86 -5.47 -4.09
CA VAL A 148 8.13 -5.08 -4.72
C VAL A 148 8.14 -5.66 -6.13
N HIS A 149 8.35 -4.82 -7.12
CA HIS A 149 8.34 -5.20 -8.54
C HIS A 149 9.65 -4.81 -9.22
N PRO A 150 10.20 -5.65 -10.10
CA PRO A 150 11.26 -5.23 -11.01
C PRO A 150 10.74 -4.09 -11.89
N VAL A 151 11.54 -3.05 -12.08
CA VAL A 151 11.14 -1.88 -12.85
C VAL A 151 12.31 -1.28 -13.61
N ARG A 152 12.04 -0.75 -14.80
CA ARG A 152 12.95 0.17 -15.52
C ARG A 152 12.35 1.57 -15.48
N VAL A 153 13.18 2.56 -15.18
CA VAL A 153 12.78 3.96 -15.14
C VAL A 153 13.22 4.63 -16.42
N VAL A 154 12.29 5.25 -17.14
CA VAL A 154 12.53 6.07 -18.31
C VAL A 154 12.19 7.51 -17.97
N LEU A 155 13.19 8.37 -17.90
CA LEU A 155 12.97 9.80 -17.67
C LEU A 155 12.35 10.42 -18.94
N LEU A 156 11.21 11.07 -18.80
CA LEU A 156 10.50 11.77 -19.88
C LEU A 156 10.87 13.24 -19.90
N ASP A 157 10.88 13.87 -18.73
CA ASP A 157 11.30 15.26 -18.50
C ASP A 157 11.96 15.33 -17.12
N GLU A 158 13.29 15.42 -17.12
CA GLU A 158 14.08 15.46 -15.90
C GLU A 158 13.84 16.76 -15.11
N ALA A 159 13.69 17.88 -15.79
CA ALA A 159 13.46 19.17 -15.15
C ALA A 159 12.08 19.25 -14.48
N ALA A 160 11.07 18.64 -15.09
CA ALA A 160 9.73 18.55 -14.53
C ALA A 160 9.56 17.37 -13.55
N GLY A 161 10.56 16.49 -13.44
CA GLY A 161 10.48 15.29 -12.62
C GLY A 161 9.46 14.28 -13.15
N LEU A 162 9.31 14.17 -14.48
CA LEU A 162 8.38 13.24 -15.12
C LEU A 162 9.11 11.99 -15.62
N ALA A 163 8.55 10.84 -15.32
CA ALA A 163 9.12 9.56 -15.76
C ALA A 163 8.02 8.55 -16.10
N GLN A 164 8.40 7.53 -16.85
CA GLN A 164 7.59 6.33 -17.05
C GLN A 164 8.26 5.14 -16.39
N LEU A 165 7.51 4.43 -15.58
CA LEU A 165 7.92 3.16 -14.98
C LEU A 165 7.47 2.02 -15.88
N MET A 166 8.43 1.20 -16.33
CA MET A 166 8.17 0.02 -17.16
C MET A 166 8.34 -1.24 -16.33
N LEU A 167 7.25 -1.99 -16.15
CA LEU A 167 7.22 -3.20 -15.33
C LEU A 167 7.20 -4.46 -16.21
N GLU A 168 7.77 -5.56 -15.71
CA GLU A 168 7.72 -6.87 -16.37
C GLU A 168 6.34 -7.54 -16.19
N GLN A 169 5.69 -7.29 -15.08
CA GLN A 169 4.35 -7.78 -14.76
C GLN A 169 3.42 -6.60 -14.50
N PRO A 170 2.20 -6.62 -15.06
CA PRO A 170 1.26 -5.54 -14.83
C PRO A 170 0.81 -5.49 -13.36
N VAL A 171 0.61 -4.29 -12.86
CA VAL A 171 0.23 -4.02 -11.46
C VAL A 171 -1.06 -3.20 -11.37
N TYR A 172 -1.70 -3.28 -10.22
CA TYR A 172 -2.79 -2.36 -9.87
C TYR A 172 -2.20 -1.08 -9.31
N ALA A 173 -2.43 0.02 -10.00
CA ALA A 173 -2.08 1.35 -9.51
C ALA A 173 -3.17 2.35 -9.91
N VAL A 174 -3.36 3.37 -9.09
CA VAL A 174 -4.24 4.48 -9.42
C VAL A 174 -3.52 5.80 -9.22
N TRP A 175 -4.03 6.83 -9.87
CA TRP A 175 -3.52 8.19 -9.72
C TRP A 175 -3.39 8.60 -8.25
N GLY A 176 -2.23 9.13 -7.89
CA GLY A 176 -1.89 9.55 -6.53
C GLY A 176 -1.26 8.46 -5.65
N ASP A 177 -1.19 7.20 -6.11
CA ASP A 177 -0.48 6.15 -5.38
C ASP A 177 1.00 6.51 -5.24
N ARG A 178 1.53 6.36 -4.02
CA ARG A 178 2.92 6.67 -3.71
C ARG A 178 3.79 5.45 -3.90
N PHE A 179 5.00 5.68 -4.39
CA PHE A 179 5.99 4.63 -4.58
C PHE A 179 7.39 5.08 -4.18
N ILE A 180 8.27 4.09 -4.02
CA ILE A 180 9.70 4.28 -3.79
C ILE A 180 10.45 3.43 -4.79
N ILE A 181 11.57 3.96 -5.33
CA ILE A 181 12.51 3.25 -6.19
C ILE A 181 13.79 2.99 -5.41
N ARG A 182 14.25 1.74 -5.43
CA ARG A 182 15.50 1.31 -4.80
C ARG A 182 16.41 0.62 -5.81
N ASP A 183 17.70 0.77 -5.57
CA ASP A 183 18.73 -0.03 -6.24
C ASP A 183 18.95 -1.31 -5.43
N PRO A 184 18.64 -2.49 -5.98
CA PRO A 184 18.85 -3.75 -5.27
C PRO A 184 20.34 -4.09 -5.09
N ALA A 185 21.22 -3.66 -6.00
CA ALA A 185 22.65 -3.95 -5.94
C ALA A 185 23.35 -3.15 -4.85
N ALA A 186 23.05 -1.86 -4.74
CA ALA A 186 23.59 -0.98 -3.70
C ALA A 186 22.77 -1.00 -2.40
N ASN A 187 21.60 -1.64 -2.41
CA ASN A 187 20.62 -1.64 -1.31
C ASN A 187 20.25 -0.21 -0.84
N THR A 188 20.22 0.74 -1.77
CA THR A 188 19.95 2.17 -1.49
C THR A 188 18.63 2.61 -2.07
N THR A 189 18.02 3.62 -1.48
CA THR A 189 16.87 4.31 -2.04
C THR A 189 17.36 5.39 -2.99
N LEU A 190 16.83 5.40 -4.22
CA LEU A 190 17.19 6.38 -5.24
C LEU A 190 16.21 7.55 -5.30
N GLY A 191 14.95 7.30 -4.97
CA GLY A 191 13.92 8.30 -5.02
C GLY A 191 12.55 7.70 -4.83
N GLY A 192 11.53 8.46 -5.17
CA GLY A 192 10.14 8.04 -5.13
C GLY A 192 9.23 9.09 -5.72
N GLY A 193 7.92 8.83 -5.68
CA GLY A 193 6.99 9.76 -6.29
C GLY A 193 5.53 9.33 -6.21
N ARG A 194 4.77 9.77 -7.19
CA ARG A 194 3.34 9.44 -7.33
C ARG A 194 3.01 9.04 -8.76
N VAL A 195 2.10 8.08 -8.87
CA VAL A 195 1.45 7.70 -10.12
C VAL A 195 0.52 8.82 -10.59
#